data_70a9739bbabe16d836688ec7ef4c3982
#
_entry.id   70a9739bbabe16d836688ec7ef4c3982
#
_cell.length_a   1.000
_cell.length_b   1.000
_cell.length_c   1.000
_cell.angle_alpha   90.00
_cell.angle_beta   90.00
_cell.angle_gamma   90.00
#
_symmetry.space_group_name_H-M   'P 1'
#
loop_
_entity.id
_entity.type
_entity.pdbx_description
1 polymer ?
#
loop_
_entity_poly.entity_id
_entity_poly.type
_entity_poly.pdbx_seq_one_letter_code
_entity_poly.pdbx_strand_id
1 'polypeptide(L)'
;FEPRSATCKRKVFEDRLPKSFAPANKVIIASLFAPDKIDLKDRLNPELVVERMNNDGGDAYFIPDIEALVNKLITECRPKDVLLIMSSGGFSGIHQKLITRL
;
A
#
# COMPACT_ATOMS: atom_id res chain seq x y z
N PHE A 1 -1.22 -2.55 0.31
CA PHE A 1 -2.36 -1.97 -0.43
C PHE A 1 -1.90 -1.34 -1.74
N GLU A 2 -2.54 -1.72 -2.84
CA GLU A 2 -2.34 -1.09 -4.15
C GLU A 2 -3.56 -0.23 -4.48
N PRO A 3 -3.42 1.09 -4.56
CA PRO A 3 -4.51 1.97 -5.05
C PRO A 3 -4.72 1.75 -6.55
N ARG A 4 -5.74 0.98 -6.92
CA ARG A 4 -5.96 0.56 -8.30
C ARG A 4 -7.25 1.08 -8.92
N SER A 5 -8.36 1.10 -8.18
CA SER A 5 -9.61 1.59 -8.71
C SER A 5 -9.55 3.11 -8.94
N ALA A 6 -10.35 3.61 -9.87
CA ALA A 6 -10.42 5.05 -10.12
C ALA A 6 -10.78 5.83 -8.85
N THR A 7 -11.58 5.23 -7.98
CA THR A 7 -11.97 5.84 -6.70
C THR A 7 -10.80 5.90 -5.72
N CYS A 8 -10.12 4.78 -5.49
CA CYS A 8 -9.03 4.70 -4.51
C CYS A 8 -7.81 5.54 -4.88
N LYS A 9 -7.63 5.88 -6.16
CA LYS A 9 -6.50 6.68 -6.63
C LYS A 9 -6.72 8.18 -6.51
N ARG A 10 -7.85 8.61 -5.97
CA ARG A 10 -8.19 10.03 -5.88
C ARG A 10 -7.75 10.65 -4.56
N LYS A 11 -7.31 11.89 -4.66
CA LYS A 11 -6.85 12.69 -3.52
C LYS A 11 -7.88 12.81 -2.40
N VAL A 12 -9.16 12.76 -2.72
CA VAL A 12 -10.24 12.86 -1.74
C VAL A 12 -10.14 11.83 -0.62
N PHE A 13 -9.45 10.71 -0.83
CA PHE A 13 -9.27 9.66 0.17
C PHE A 13 -8.02 9.79 1.03
N GLU A 14 -7.17 10.80 0.79
CA GLU A 14 -5.95 11.01 1.57
C GLU A 14 -6.21 11.15 3.06
N ASP A 15 -7.35 11.74 3.44
CA ASP A 15 -7.70 11.94 4.85
C ASP A 15 -8.29 10.69 5.49
N ARG A 16 -8.91 9.82 4.70
CA ARG A 16 -9.60 8.62 5.20
C ARG A 16 -8.69 7.41 5.33
N LEU A 17 -7.72 7.26 4.43
CA LEU A 17 -6.86 6.09 4.40
C LEU A 17 -6.06 5.90 5.69
N PRO A 18 -5.46 6.94 6.28
CA PRO A 18 -4.73 6.75 7.53
C PRO A 18 -5.60 6.18 8.65
N LYS A 19 -6.83 6.64 8.76
CA LYS A 19 -7.77 6.14 9.78
C LYS A 19 -8.22 4.71 9.49
N SER A 20 -8.45 4.40 8.22
CA SER A 20 -8.88 3.06 7.79
C SER A 20 -7.81 2.00 8.07
N PHE A 21 -6.54 2.36 7.93
CA PHE A 21 -5.43 1.44 8.16
C PHE A 21 -4.89 1.44 9.59
N ALA A 22 -5.38 2.31 10.45
CA ALA A 22 -4.90 2.43 11.84
C ALA A 22 -4.87 1.10 12.63
N PRO A 23 -5.83 0.16 12.44
CA PRO A 23 -5.78 -1.12 13.15
C PRO A 23 -4.63 -2.04 12.76
N ALA A 24 -3.99 -1.83 11.59
CA ALA A 24 -2.88 -2.66 11.17
C ALA A 24 -1.60 -2.32 11.92
N ASN A 25 -0.80 -3.33 12.25
CA ASN A 25 0.50 -3.14 12.90
C ASN A 25 1.52 -2.52 11.96
N LYS A 26 1.46 -2.88 10.67
CA LYS A 26 2.34 -2.36 9.63
C LYS A 26 1.54 -2.20 8.34
N VAL A 27 1.77 -1.10 7.63
CA VAL A 27 1.09 -0.82 6.36
C VAL A 27 2.12 -0.51 5.29
N ILE A 28 2.00 -1.16 4.14
CA ILE A 28 2.81 -0.83 2.98
C ILE A 28 1.86 -0.42 1.84
N ILE A 29 2.07 0.77 1.32
CA ILE A 29 1.31 1.28 0.18
C ILE A 29 2.20 1.20 -1.05
N ALA A 30 1.70 0.56 -2.10
CA ALA A 30 2.39 0.45 -3.38
C ALA A 30 2.07 1.63 -4.29
N SER A 31 2.73 1.69 -5.44
CA SER A 31 2.41 2.67 -6.47
C SER A 31 0.97 2.59 -6.90
N LEU A 32 0.40 3.75 -7.26
CA LEU A 32 -0.90 3.79 -7.92
C LEU A 32 -0.81 3.04 -9.25
N PHE A 33 -1.80 2.18 -9.52
CA PHE A 33 -1.92 1.53 -10.82
C PHE A 33 -2.41 2.54 -11.86
N ALA A 34 -1.71 2.63 -12.98
CA ALA A 34 -2.04 3.56 -14.08
C ALA A 34 -2.34 5.00 -13.58
N PRO A 35 -1.38 5.66 -12.90
CA PRO A 35 -1.62 6.97 -12.29
C PRO A 35 -1.97 8.05 -13.33
N ASP A 36 -1.52 7.89 -14.58
CA ASP A 36 -1.73 8.88 -15.66
C ASP A 36 -3.19 9.05 -16.06
N LYS A 37 -4.08 8.16 -15.63
CA LYS A 37 -5.52 8.26 -15.89
C LYS A 37 -6.23 9.27 -15.01
N ILE A 38 -5.53 9.84 -14.03
CA ILE A 38 -6.07 10.84 -13.11
C ILE A 38 -5.15 12.05 -13.15
N ASP A 39 -5.73 13.24 -13.28
CA ASP A 39 -4.96 14.49 -13.25
C ASP A 39 -4.14 14.57 -11.98
N LEU A 40 -2.91 15.06 -12.09
CA LEU A 40 -1.98 15.14 -10.96
C LEU A 40 -2.59 15.82 -9.72
N LYS A 41 -3.36 16.88 -9.93
CA LYS A 41 -4.02 17.63 -8.85
C LYS A 41 -5.10 16.83 -8.12
N ASP A 42 -5.68 15.82 -8.77
CA ASP A 42 -6.74 14.98 -8.21
C ASP A 42 -6.24 13.60 -7.79
N ARG A 43 -4.95 13.34 -7.99
CA ARG A 43 -4.31 12.06 -7.73
C ARG A 43 -3.92 11.92 -6.27
N LEU A 44 -4.21 10.76 -5.68
CA LEU A 44 -3.75 10.39 -4.34
C LEU A 44 -2.23 10.49 -4.25
N ASN A 45 -1.72 11.04 -3.16
CA ASN A 45 -0.29 11.05 -2.83
C ASN A 45 0.00 10.01 -1.75
N PRO A 46 0.52 8.82 -2.11
CA PRO A 46 0.79 7.76 -1.12
C PRO A 46 1.81 8.18 -0.06
N GLU A 47 2.79 8.99 -0.43
CA GLU A 47 3.81 9.46 0.52
C GLU A 47 3.19 10.32 1.63
N LEU A 48 2.20 11.14 1.28
CA LEU A 48 1.49 11.96 2.27
C LEU A 48 0.65 11.09 3.22
N VAL A 49 0.00 10.06 2.68
CA VAL A 49 -0.77 9.12 3.51
C VAL A 49 0.15 8.43 4.52
N VAL A 50 1.29 7.93 4.06
CA VAL A 50 2.30 7.29 4.90
C VAL A 50 2.83 8.25 5.97
N GLU A 51 3.14 9.48 5.59
CA GLU A 51 3.60 10.50 6.53
C GLU A 51 2.58 10.75 7.65
N ARG A 52 1.31 10.90 7.29
CA ARG A 52 0.24 11.10 8.28
C ARG A 52 0.09 9.92 9.22
N MET A 53 0.17 8.70 8.69
CA MET A 53 0.10 7.49 9.52
C MET A 53 1.25 7.43 10.52
N ASN A 54 2.47 7.73 10.08
CA ASN A 54 3.64 7.70 10.95
C ASN A 54 3.61 8.82 12.00
N ASN A 55 3.08 9.99 11.66
CA ASN A 55 2.88 11.08 12.62
C ASN A 55 1.89 10.70 13.73
N ASP A 56 0.94 9.81 13.43
CA ASP A 56 -0.03 9.31 14.40
C ASP A 56 0.47 8.07 15.17
N GLY A 57 1.75 7.75 15.06
CA GLY A 57 2.35 6.62 15.79
C GLY A 57 2.30 5.29 15.05
N GLY A 58 1.93 5.30 13.77
CA GLY A 58 1.88 4.10 12.95
C GLY A 58 3.25 3.67 12.43
N ASP A 59 3.25 2.54 11.72
CA ASP A 59 4.43 1.99 11.05
C ASP A 59 4.07 1.76 9.58
N ALA A 60 4.24 2.79 8.77
CA ALA A 60 3.80 2.79 7.38
C ALA A 60 4.93 3.14 6.42
N TYR A 61 4.85 2.57 5.21
CA TYR A 61 5.85 2.71 4.17
C TYR A 61 5.19 2.89 2.81
N PHE A 62 5.80 3.71 1.97
CA PHE A 62 5.46 3.76 0.54
C PHE A 62 6.59 3.08 -0.22
N ILE A 63 6.31 1.96 -0.88
CA ILE A 63 7.29 1.19 -1.64
C ILE A 63 6.73 0.97 -3.05
N PRO A 64 7.15 1.79 -4.03
CA PRO A 64 6.61 1.70 -5.39
C PRO A 64 7.12 0.48 -6.17
N ASP A 65 8.33 0.00 -5.88
CA ASP A 65 8.89 -1.15 -6.57
C ASP A 65 8.37 -2.46 -5.97
N ILE A 66 7.74 -3.30 -6.80
CA ILE A 66 7.12 -4.54 -6.33
C ILE A 66 8.15 -5.52 -5.74
N GLU A 67 9.33 -5.62 -6.32
CA GLU A 67 10.37 -6.52 -5.81
C GLU A 67 10.89 -6.06 -4.46
N ALA A 68 11.09 -4.76 -4.29
CA ALA A 68 11.49 -4.19 -3.00
C ALA A 68 10.42 -4.41 -1.94
N LEU A 69 9.14 -4.27 -2.31
CA LEU A 69 8.01 -4.50 -1.44
C LEU A 69 7.96 -5.96 -0.97
N VAL A 70 8.08 -6.90 -1.91
CA VAL A 70 8.11 -8.33 -1.61
C VAL A 70 9.28 -8.68 -0.69
N ASN A 71 10.47 -8.16 -0.98
CA ASN A 71 11.65 -8.41 -0.15
C ASN A 71 11.48 -7.88 1.27
N LYS A 72 10.86 -6.73 1.44
CA LYS A 72 10.58 -6.19 2.76
C LYS A 72 9.62 -7.08 3.53
N LEU A 73 8.56 -7.55 2.91
CA LEU A 73 7.60 -8.45 3.54
C LEU A 73 8.27 -9.76 3.97
N ILE A 74 9.07 -10.36 3.09
CA ILE A 74 9.77 -11.61 3.38
C ILE A 74 10.72 -11.44 4.58
N THR A 75 11.42 -10.32 4.63
CA THR A 75 12.38 -10.03 5.71
C THR A 75 11.70 -9.80 7.05
N GLU A 76 10.54 -9.16 7.07
CA GLU A 76 9.92 -8.71 8.31
C GLU A 76 8.76 -9.59 8.80
N CYS A 77 8.13 -10.39 7.92
CA CYS A 77 7.06 -11.29 8.34
C CYS A 77 7.61 -12.42 9.20
N ARG A 78 6.87 -12.74 10.25
CA ARG A 78 7.18 -13.82 11.20
C ARG A 78 6.08 -14.88 11.16
N PRO A 79 6.38 -16.12 11.61
CA PRO A 79 5.33 -17.12 11.74
C PRO A 79 4.16 -16.59 12.58
N LYS A 80 2.94 -16.89 12.15
CA LYS A 80 1.67 -16.44 12.74
C LYS A 80 1.25 -15.02 12.40
N ASP A 81 2.06 -14.26 11.67
CA ASP A 81 1.62 -12.97 11.15
C ASP A 81 0.52 -13.18 10.11
N VAL A 82 -0.42 -12.25 10.06
CA VAL A 82 -1.45 -12.21 9.04
C VAL A 82 -1.09 -11.12 8.04
N LEU A 83 -0.95 -11.52 6.78
CA LEU A 83 -0.62 -10.61 5.69
C LEU A 83 -1.87 -10.37 4.85
N LEU A 84 -2.45 -9.18 4.97
CA LEU A 84 -3.62 -8.79 4.21
C LEU A 84 -3.19 -8.03 2.96
N ILE A 85 -3.53 -8.56 1.80
CA ILE A 85 -3.20 -7.95 0.50
C ILE A 85 -4.47 -7.40 -0.11
N MET A 86 -4.49 -6.10 -0.40
CA MET A 86 -5.68 -5.40 -0.87
C MET A 86 -5.40 -4.70 -2.20
N SER A 87 -6.12 -5.13 -3.23
CA SER A 87 -6.16 -4.50 -4.54
C SER A 87 -7.41 -4.97 -5.27
N SER A 88 -7.92 -4.16 -6.18
CA SER A 88 -9.02 -4.57 -7.05
C SER A 88 -8.53 -5.31 -8.30
N GLY A 89 -7.26 -5.64 -8.38
CA GLY A 89 -6.65 -6.32 -9.53
C GLY A 89 -5.51 -7.25 -9.13
N GLY A 90 -4.64 -7.56 -10.08
CA GLY A 90 -3.59 -8.56 -9.92
C GLY A 90 -2.42 -8.17 -9.03
N PHE A 91 -2.24 -6.90 -8.75
CA PHE A 91 -1.17 -6.38 -7.91
C PHE A 91 0.20 -6.94 -8.33
N SER A 92 0.51 -6.86 -9.63
CA SER A 92 1.79 -7.33 -10.22
C SER A 92 2.16 -8.77 -9.86
N GLY A 93 1.19 -9.63 -9.56
CA GLY A 93 1.44 -11.02 -9.19
C GLY A 93 2.03 -11.20 -7.80
N ILE A 94 1.83 -10.25 -6.91
CA ILE A 94 2.43 -10.28 -5.56
C ILE A 94 2.09 -11.55 -4.77
N HIS A 95 0.88 -12.08 -4.91
CA HIS A 95 0.46 -13.28 -4.20
C HIS A 95 1.38 -14.46 -4.51
N GLN A 96 1.62 -14.71 -5.79
CA GLN A 96 2.47 -15.82 -6.22
C GLN A 96 3.92 -15.60 -5.80
N LYS A 97 4.40 -14.38 -5.89
CA LYS A 97 5.77 -14.03 -5.45
C LYS A 97 5.97 -14.30 -3.97
N LEU A 98 4.99 -13.96 -3.14
CA LEU A 98 5.05 -14.20 -1.70
C LEU A 98 4.94 -15.69 -1.37
N ILE A 99 4.00 -16.41 -1.96
CA ILE A 99 3.82 -17.84 -1.73
C ILE A 99 5.10 -18.62 -2.07
N THR A 100 5.77 -18.25 -3.15
CA THR A 100 6.99 -18.92 -3.60
C THR A 100 8.17 -18.67 -2.66
N ARG A 101 8.24 -17.51 -2.02
CA ARG A 101 9.42 -17.08 -1.24
C ARG A 101 9.26 -17.14 0.28
N LEU A 102 8.03 -17.25 0.76
CA LEU A 102 7.76 -17.35 2.22
C LEU A 102 7.94 -18.76 2.79
#